data_4e38eeedb7eed60ed1d3f123424a6b6b
#
_entry.id   4e38eeedb7eed60ed1d3f123424a6b6b
#
_cell.length_a   1.000
_cell.length_b   1.000
_cell.length_c   1.000
_cell.angle_alpha   90.00
_cell.angle_beta   90.00
_cell.angle_gamma   90.00
#
_symmetry.space_group_name_H-M   'P 1'
#
loop_
_entity.id
_entity.type
_entity.pdbx_description
1 polymer ?
#
loop_
_entity_poly.entity_id
_entity_poly.type
_entity_poly.pdbx_seq_one_letter_code
_entity_poly.pdbx_strand_id
1 'polypeptide(L)'
;MNGDGGAQPLSAWCRRPRKAEHDERSIVTGQKMEFRIEGARALVHGRLEDTSVHFGSEAGVITGIGMDTTAEGTIDARCLLVLPGIVDVHGDAFERQMMPRPRVAFPLDIALLESDRQAVSNGITTVFHGVTWSWEPGLRGAENARAILAGIERIRPRLGADTRYHLRHETYNLDAEPEINEWLAEGRIDAIAFNDHMSGIVESADRAHKLAPMIERSGLSREDFLAVVERTQRRASEVPASIERLAAAANAAGTPLLSHDDTSPQQRRWFRSLGCRLAEFPTTVETAEEAASQGDDIVLGAPNVVRGGSHTGWTDATKMIGRGLCSVLASDYYYPAPLLAAFALAARGVVPLEQAWMLVSRTPAQAVRLTDRGNIARGQRADLVIVDPSVPDRPRVVATIVSGRVVHLAQADIIASSGRRRLAVAATAD
;
A
#
# COMPACT_ATOMS: atom_id res chain seq x y z
N MET A 1 -9.74 -51.68 -29.38
CA MET A 1 -10.80 -50.67 -29.32
C MET A 1 -10.24 -49.53 -28.46
N ASN A 2 -9.70 -48.57 -29.18
CA ASN A 2 -9.08 -47.38 -28.58
C ASN A 2 -10.12 -46.30 -28.41
N GLY A 3 -10.33 -45.81 -27.18
CA GLY A 3 -11.16 -44.66 -26.89
C GLY A 3 -10.28 -43.45 -26.62
N ASP A 4 -10.14 -42.60 -27.64
CA ASP A 4 -9.50 -41.28 -27.56
C ASP A 4 -10.37 -40.31 -26.81
N GLY A 5 -10.04 -39.99 -25.57
CA GLY A 5 -10.64 -38.92 -24.77
C GLY A 5 -9.91 -37.61 -24.97
N GLY A 6 -10.10 -36.95 -26.11
CA GLY A 6 -9.54 -35.63 -26.38
C GLY A 6 -10.12 -34.54 -25.47
N ALA A 7 -9.33 -34.03 -24.55
CA ALA A 7 -9.66 -32.84 -23.76
C ALA A 7 -9.77 -31.62 -24.71
N GLN A 8 -10.94 -30.98 -24.76
CA GLN A 8 -11.13 -29.75 -25.53
C GLN A 8 -10.34 -28.59 -24.87
N PRO A 9 -9.67 -27.74 -25.65
CA PRO A 9 -8.93 -26.61 -25.10
C PRO A 9 -9.88 -25.54 -24.55
N LEU A 10 -9.53 -24.97 -23.39
CA LEU A 10 -10.26 -23.92 -22.66
C LEU A 10 -10.57 -22.66 -23.49
N SER A 11 -9.94 -22.50 -24.66
CA SER A 11 -10.22 -21.42 -25.62
C SER A 11 -11.61 -21.49 -26.30
N ALA A 12 -12.31 -22.62 -26.17
CA ALA A 12 -13.65 -22.79 -26.76
C ALA A 12 -14.78 -22.09 -25.97
N TRP A 13 -14.53 -21.64 -24.75
CA TRP A 13 -15.53 -21.03 -23.86
C TRP A 13 -15.68 -19.53 -24.03
N CYS A 14 -14.84 -18.88 -24.81
CA CYS A 14 -14.88 -17.44 -25.06
C CYS A 14 -15.25 -17.09 -26.49
N ARG A 15 -16.30 -17.70 -27.04
CA ARG A 15 -16.88 -17.25 -28.33
C ARG A 15 -17.78 -16.04 -28.07
N ARG A 16 -17.27 -14.84 -28.41
CA ARG A 16 -18.13 -13.67 -28.59
C ARG A 16 -19.14 -14.00 -29.72
N PRO A 17 -20.44 -13.65 -29.57
CA PRO A 17 -21.39 -13.79 -30.64
C PRO A 17 -20.93 -12.95 -31.86
N ARG A 18 -21.06 -13.50 -33.05
CA ARG A 18 -20.74 -12.80 -34.30
C ARG A 18 -21.63 -11.55 -34.39
N LYS A 19 -21.00 -10.47 -34.88
CA LYS A 19 -21.64 -9.19 -35.18
C LYS A 19 -22.97 -9.40 -35.89
N ALA A 20 -24.05 -8.91 -35.29
CA ALA A 20 -25.25 -8.55 -35.98
C ALA A 20 -24.98 -7.23 -36.71
N GLU A 21 -25.57 -7.08 -37.90
CA GLU A 21 -25.42 -5.97 -38.82
C GLU A 21 -25.74 -4.63 -38.15
N HIS A 22 -24.99 -3.62 -38.56
CA HIS A 22 -25.13 -2.24 -38.15
C HIS A 22 -26.54 -1.72 -38.32
N ASP A 23 -27.22 -1.42 -37.21
CA ASP A 23 -28.21 -0.37 -37.14
C ASP A 23 -27.55 0.88 -36.57
N GLU A 24 -27.26 1.83 -37.46
CA GLU A 24 -26.76 3.14 -37.13
C GLU A 24 -27.85 3.99 -36.49
N ARG A 25 -28.20 3.74 -35.23
CA ARG A 25 -28.94 4.70 -34.39
C ARG A 25 -28.84 4.29 -32.91
N SER A 26 -27.80 4.70 -32.25
CA SER A 26 -27.74 5.33 -30.94
C SER A 26 -26.28 5.33 -30.49
N ILE A 27 -25.65 6.44 -30.73
CA ILE A 27 -24.55 6.86 -29.89
C ILE A 27 -25.17 7.05 -28.51
N VAL A 28 -25.14 6.00 -27.69
CA VAL A 28 -25.38 6.13 -26.26
C VAL A 28 -24.22 6.97 -25.77
N THR A 29 -24.43 8.28 -25.63
CA THR A 29 -23.63 9.18 -24.82
C THR A 29 -23.47 8.46 -23.49
N GLY A 30 -22.22 8.10 -23.11
CA GLY A 30 -21.92 7.41 -21.87
C GLY A 30 -22.61 8.13 -20.74
N GLN A 31 -23.63 7.51 -20.15
CA GLN A 31 -24.30 8.05 -18.98
C GLN A 31 -23.27 8.04 -17.86
N LYS A 32 -22.98 9.22 -17.33
CA LYS A 32 -22.10 9.40 -16.16
C LYS A 32 -22.80 8.77 -14.98
N MET A 33 -22.49 7.50 -14.67
CA MET A 33 -23.10 6.82 -13.53
C MET A 33 -22.66 7.49 -12.23
N GLU A 34 -23.62 8.10 -11.55
CA GLU A 34 -23.43 8.70 -10.25
C GLU A 34 -23.96 7.78 -9.16
N PHE A 35 -23.14 7.57 -8.13
CA PHE A 35 -23.48 6.77 -6.96
C PHE A 35 -23.65 7.66 -5.73
N ARG A 36 -24.57 7.25 -4.85
CA ARG A 36 -24.80 7.85 -3.55
C ARG A 36 -24.62 6.81 -2.45
N ILE A 37 -23.78 7.10 -1.48
CA ILE A 37 -23.72 6.34 -0.23
C ILE A 37 -24.58 7.08 0.79
N GLU A 38 -25.54 6.40 1.41
CA GLU A 38 -26.48 7.00 2.36
C GLU A 38 -26.62 6.21 3.65
N GLY A 39 -27.10 6.88 4.70
CA GLY A 39 -27.36 6.28 6.01
C GLY A 39 -26.11 6.01 6.85
N ALA A 40 -24.93 6.39 6.37
CA ALA A 40 -23.66 6.20 7.05
C ALA A 40 -23.24 7.40 7.89
N ARG A 41 -22.30 7.17 8.81
CA ARG A 41 -21.45 8.22 9.33
C ARG A 41 -20.20 8.32 8.50
N ALA A 42 -19.97 9.43 7.83
CA ALA A 42 -18.80 9.66 6.98
C ALA A 42 -17.76 10.54 7.68
N LEU A 43 -16.48 10.22 7.50
CA LEU A 43 -15.37 11.05 8.00
C LEU A 43 -15.12 12.20 7.03
N VAL A 44 -15.81 13.32 7.27
CA VAL A 44 -15.71 14.55 6.50
C VAL A 44 -15.18 15.68 7.37
N HIS A 45 -14.37 16.57 6.82
CA HIS A 45 -13.78 17.70 7.55
C HIS A 45 -13.08 17.33 8.87
N GLY A 46 -12.55 16.10 8.97
CA GLY A 46 -11.88 15.58 10.16
C GLY A 46 -12.84 15.14 11.28
N ARG A 47 -14.14 14.98 11.02
CA ARG A 47 -15.16 14.53 11.96
C ARG A 47 -16.07 13.48 11.35
N LEU A 48 -16.59 12.60 12.17
CA LEU A 48 -17.63 11.64 11.78
C LEU A 48 -19.01 12.33 11.84
N GLU A 49 -19.62 12.52 10.68
CA GLU A 49 -20.92 13.19 10.51
C GLU A 49 -21.92 12.28 9.81
N ASP A 50 -23.19 12.35 10.22
CA ASP A 50 -24.29 11.67 9.51
C ASP A 50 -24.57 12.42 8.22
N THR A 51 -24.07 11.91 7.10
CA THR A 51 -24.15 12.56 5.80
C THR A 51 -24.09 11.58 4.65
N SER A 52 -24.54 12.01 3.46
CA SER A 52 -24.37 11.23 2.23
C SER A 52 -23.09 11.63 1.49
N VAL A 53 -22.49 10.66 0.78
CA VAL A 53 -21.33 10.89 -0.08
C VAL A 53 -21.70 10.50 -1.52
N HIS A 54 -21.47 11.43 -2.46
CA HIS A 54 -21.76 11.22 -3.88
C HIS A 54 -20.45 11.11 -4.66
N PHE A 55 -20.39 10.20 -5.64
CA PHE A 55 -19.21 10.04 -6.47
C PHE A 55 -19.59 9.55 -7.88
N GLY A 56 -18.81 10.01 -8.86
CA GLY A 56 -18.96 9.60 -10.25
C GLY A 56 -18.02 8.44 -10.59
N SER A 57 -18.54 7.37 -11.21
CA SER A 57 -17.74 6.21 -11.59
C SER A 57 -16.79 6.49 -12.77
N GLU A 58 -17.18 7.36 -13.71
CA GLU A 58 -16.31 7.73 -14.84
C GLU A 58 -15.30 8.81 -14.47
N ALA A 59 -15.74 9.85 -13.74
CA ALA A 59 -14.86 10.92 -13.30
C ALA A 59 -13.90 10.45 -12.20
N GLY A 60 -14.25 9.38 -11.48
CA GLY A 60 -13.43 8.82 -10.42
C GLY A 60 -13.28 9.73 -9.20
N VAL A 61 -14.16 10.73 -9.04
CA VAL A 61 -14.07 11.77 -8.00
C VAL A 61 -15.34 11.86 -7.17
N ILE A 62 -15.19 12.43 -5.98
CA ILE A 62 -16.29 12.79 -5.09
C ILE A 62 -16.98 14.03 -5.69
N THR A 63 -18.26 13.92 -6.00
CA THR A 63 -19.07 14.96 -6.65
C THR A 63 -19.83 15.81 -5.64
N GLY A 64 -20.17 15.24 -4.46
CA GLY A 64 -20.90 15.96 -3.42
C GLY A 64 -20.90 15.29 -2.06
N ILE A 65 -21.24 16.07 -1.04
CA ILE A 65 -21.40 15.65 0.36
C ILE A 65 -22.69 16.29 0.88
N GLY A 66 -23.55 15.51 1.53
CA GLY A 66 -24.78 16.01 2.14
C GLY A 66 -25.80 16.56 1.15
N MET A 67 -25.69 16.20 -0.14
CA MET A 67 -26.62 16.67 -1.16
C MET A 67 -27.83 15.75 -1.23
N ASP A 68 -29.01 16.34 -1.46
CA ASP A 68 -30.24 15.61 -1.73
C ASP A 68 -30.52 15.56 -3.24
N THR A 69 -29.58 14.92 -3.96
CA THR A 69 -29.68 14.73 -5.40
C THR A 69 -29.95 13.26 -5.74
N THR A 70 -30.66 13.03 -6.84
CA THR A 70 -30.87 11.68 -7.34
C THR A 70 -29.58 11.10 -7.87
N ALA A 71 -29.31 9.83 -7.56
CA ALA A 71 -28.19 9.06 -8.09
C ALA A 71 -28.72 7.81 -8.80
N GLU A 72 -27.98 7.32 -9.78
CA GLU A 72 -28.36 6.13 -10.55
C GLU A 72 -28.18 4.83 -9.75
N GLY A 73 -27.20 4.85 -8.82
CA GLY A 73 -26.93 3.76 -7.88
C GLY A 73 -26.89 4.27 -6.45
N THR A 74 -27.46 3.49 -5.53
CA THR A 74 -27.43 3.81 -4.09
C THR A 74 -26.75 2.68 -3.33
N ILE A 75 -25.87 3.05 -2.41
CA ILE A 75 -25.24 2.16 -1.44
C ILE A 75 -25.84 2.48 -0.08
N ASP A 76 -26.60 1.54 0.47
CA ASP A 76 -27.17 1.64 1.82
C ASP A 76 -26.10 1.28 2.85
N ALA A 77 -25.58 2.27 3.53
CA ALA A 77 -24.51 2.14 4.53
C ALA A 77 -24.99 2.42 5.96
N ARG A 78 -26.26 2.13 6.26
CA ARG A 78 -26.81 2.29 7.62
C ARG A 78 -26.01 1.47 8.63
N CYS A 79 -25.69 2.10 9.77
CA CYS A 79 -24.84 1.55 10.83
C CYS A 79 -23.38 1.28 10.42
N LEU A 80 -22.94 1.76 9.26
CA LEU A 80 -21.58 1.64 8.77
C LEU A 80 -20.86 3.00 8.81
N LEU A 81 -19.53 2.95 8.71
CA LEU A 81 -18.69 4.12 8.54
C LEU A 81 -18.24 4.24 7.09
N VAL A 82 -18.22 5.47 6.56
CA VAL A 82 -17.59 5.80 5.29
C VAL A 82 -16.34 6.63 5.58
N LEU A 83 -15.20 6.06 5.25
CA LEU A 83 -13.89 6.61 5.57
C LEU A 83 -13.10 6.82 4.27
N PRO A 84 -12.16 7.79 4.22
CA PRO A 84 -11.21 7.87 3.11
C PRO A 84 -10.46 6.56 2.94
N GLY A 85 -10.13 6.19 1.71
CA GLY A 85 -9.33 5.01 1.44
C GLY A 85 -7.97 5.05 2.13
N ILE A 86 -7.49 3.89 2.51
CA ILE A 86 -6.16 3.74 3.13
C ILE A 86 -5.08 3.94 2.08
N VAL A 87 -4.08 4.77 2.39
CA VAL A 87 -2.86 4.97 1.63
C VAL A 87 -1.72 4.33 2.39
N ASP A 88 -1.22 3.25 1.86
CA ASP A 88 -0.13 2.48 2.44
C ASP A 88 1.19 2.83 1.74
N VAL A 89 2.09 3.50 2.46
CA VAL A 89 3.37 3.98 1.88
C VAL A 89 4.48 2.95 1.93
N HIS A 90 4.28 1.84 2.67
CA HIS A 90 5.26 0.77 2.81
C HIS A 90 4.56 -0.57 3.06
N GLY A 91 4.31 -1.32 1.99
CA GLY A 91 3.81 -2.68 2.06
C GLY A 91 4.79 -3.65 1.42
N ASP A 92 5.36 -4.59 2.19
CA ASP A 92 6.20 -5.66 1.66
C ASP A 92 5.59 -7.07 1.80
N ALA A 93 4.33 -7.14 2.23
CA ALA A 93 3.59 -8.40 2.32
C ALA A 93 3.49 -9.16 0.98
N PHE A 94 3.66 -8.49 -0.16
CA PHE A 94 3.69 -9.11 -1.49
C PHE A 94 4.85 -10.11 -1.66
N GLU A 95 5.98 -9.95 -0.93
CA GLU A 95 7.09 -10.92 -0.96
C GLU A 95 6.61 -12.33 -0.57
N ARG A 96 5.62 -12.44 0.34
CA ARG A 96 5.03 -13.73 0.74
C ARG A 96 4.15 -14.34 -0.35
N GLN A 97 3.61 -13.53 -1.26
CA GLN A 97 2.86 -14.05 -2.40
C GLN A 97 3.83 -14.51 -3.50
N MET A 98 4.99 -13.87 -3.62
CA MET A 98 6.06 -14.29 -4.53
C MET A 98 6.75 -15.55 -4.05
N MET A 99 7.08 -15.62 -2.76
CA MET A 99 7.78 -16.76 -2.13
C MET A 99 7.09 -17.14 -0.80
N PRO A 100 5.93 -17.84 -0.85
CA PRO A 100 5.18 -18.19 0.35
C PRO A 100 5.91 -19.19 1.28
N ARG A 101 6.89 -19.88 0.73
CA ARG A 101 7.82 -20.76 1.47
C ARG A 101 9.22 -20.63 0.86
N PRO A 102 10.28 -20.86 1.63
CA PRO A 102 11.65 -20.86 1.11
C PRO A 102 11.79 -21.69 -0.15
N ARG A 103 12.37 -21.09 -1.21
CA ARG A 103 12.62 -21.71 -2.53
C ARG A 103 11.37 -22.14 -3.31
N VAL A 104 10.17 -21.71 -2.90
CA VAL A 104 8.92 -21.97 -3.62
C VAL A 104 8.41 -20.65 -4.17
N ALA A 105 8.78 -20.36 -5.43
CA ALA A 105 8.35 -19.14 -6.12
C ALA A 105 7.08 -19.36 -6.94
N PHE A 106 6.21 -18.35 -6.92
CA PHE A 106 5.02 -18.28 -7.78
C PHE A 106 5.23 -17.31 -8.94
N PRO A 107 4.50 -17.49 -10.06
CA PRO A 107 4.51 -16.51 -11.15
C PRO A 107 4.17 -15.12 -10.63
N LEU A 108 4.99 -14.14 -10.99
CA LEU A 108 4.91 -12.78 -10.45
C LEU A 108 3.53 -12.12 -10.64
N ASP A 109 2.91 -12.28 -11.82
CA ASP A 109 1.59 -11.71 -12.09
C ASP A 109 0.51 -12.25 -11.14
N ILE A 110 0.60 -13.56 -10.80
CA ILE A 110 -0.31 -14.18 -9.83
C ILE A 110 -0.07 -13.60 -8.44
N ALA A 111 1.20 -13.47 -8.03
CA ALA A 111 1.56 -12.93 -6.74
C ALA A 111 1.11 -11.47 -6.57
N LEU A 112 1.30 -10.63 -7.60
CA LEU A 112 0.86 -9.24 -7.58
C LEU A 112 -0.67 -9.10 -7.57
N LEU A 113 -1.39 -9.91 -8.37
CA LEU A 113 -2.86 -9.92 -8.35
C LEU A 113 -3.42 -10.38 -7.02
N GLU A 114 -2.80 -11.35 -6.36
CA GLU A 114 -3.22 -11.79 -5.02
C GLU A 114 -2.91 -10.75 -3.95
N SER A 115 -1.76 -10.07 -4.06
CA SER A 115 -1.41 -8.94 -3.18
C SER A 115 -2.42 -7.80 -3.30
N ASP A 116 -2.84 -7.47 -4.52
CA ASP A 116 -3.88 -6.47 -4.78
C ASP A 116 -5.22 -6.85 -4.15
N ARG A 117 -5.66 -8.12 -4.31
CA ARG A 117 -6.88 -8.61 -3.65
C ARG A 117 -6.84 -8.44 -2.15
N GLN A 118 -5.70 -8.77 -1.53
CA GLN A 118 -5.53 -8.59 -0.08
C GLN A 118 -5.53 -7.12 0.30
N ALA A 119 -4.86 -6.25 -0.46
CA ALA A 119 -4.86 -4.81 -0.22
C ALA A 119 -6.29 -4.24 -0.25
N VAL A 120 -7.03 -4.44 -1.35
CA VAL A 120 -8.38 -3.88 -1.48
C VAL A 120 -9.38 -4.49 -0.51
N SER A 121 -9.26 -5.76 -0.14
CA SER A 121 -10.12 -6.38 0.86
C SER A 121 -9.92 -5.83 2.27
N ASN A 122 -8.81 -5.15 2.51
CA ASN A 122 -8.48 -4.46 3.77
C ASN A 122 -8.61 -2.94 3.69
N GLY A 123 -9.24 -2.41 2.63
CA GLY A 123 -9.52 -0.98 2.49
C GLY A 123 -8.34 -0.15 1.98
N ILE A 124 -7.25 -0.79 1.56
CA ILE A 124 -6.10 -0.10 0.96
C ILE A 124 -6.45 0.26 -0.48
N THR A 125 -6.55 1.55 -0.77
CA THR A 125 -6.89 2.07 -2.09
C THR A 125 -5.66 2.52 -2.87
N THR A 126 -4.58 2.81 -2.16
CA THR A 126 -3.26 3.13 -2.73
C THR A 126 -2.21 2.33 -1.94
N VAL A 127 -1.36 1.59 -2.65
CA VAL A 127 -0.29 0.81 -2.04
C VAL A 127 1.04 1.07 -2.73
N PHE A 128 2.04 1.42 -1.93
CA PHE A 128 3.43 1.48 -2.34
C PHE A 128 4.10 0.17 -1.95
N HIS A 129 4.39 -0.67 -2.93
CA HIS A 129 5.13 -1.91 -2.67
C HIS A 129 6.59 -1.59 -2.39
N GLY A 130 7.04 -1.87 -1.17
CA GLY A 130 8.41 -1.68 -0.71
C GLY A 130 9.35 -2.72 -1.30
N VAL A 131 9.76 -2.51 -2.55
CA VAL A 131 10.61 -3.44 -3.29
C VAL A 131 12.06 -3.22 -2.95
N THR A 132 12.66 -4.16 -2.25
CA THR A 132 14.09 -4.10 -1.92
C THR A 132 14.93 -4.45 -3.14
N TRP A 133 15.89 -3.59 -3.48
CA TRP A 133 16.96 -3.90 -4.42
C TRP A 133 18.28 -3.92 -3.66
N SER A 134 18.68 -5.14 -3.30
CA SER A 134 19.88 -5.41 -2.51
C SER A 134 21.09 -5.73 -3.39
N TRP A 135 22.26 -5.66 -2.77
CA TRP A 135 23.52 -6.18 -3.26
C TRP A 135 23.57 -7.73 -3.28
N GLU A 136 22.64 -8.39 -2.58
CA GLU A 136 22.49 -9.86 -2.60
C GLU A 136 21.62 -10.31 -3.77
N PRO A 137 21.87 -11.48 -4.35
CA PRO A 137 20.98 -12.07 -5.36
C PRO A 137 19.71 -12.65 -4.74
N GLY A 138 18.84 -13.22 -5.58
CA GLY A 138 17.64 -13.92 -5.15
C GLY A 138 16.43 -12.99 -4.98
N LEU A 139 15.61 -13.23 -3.95
CA LEU A 139 14.31 -12.54 -3.78
C LEU A 139 14.44 -11.01 -3.81
N ARG A 140 15.49 -10.46 -3.23
CA ARG A 140 15.74 -9.00 -3.16
C ARG A 140 16.86 -8.54 -4.12
N GLY A 141 17.20 -9.36 -5.10
CA GLY A 141 18.21 -9.06 -6.10
C GLY A 141 17.69 -8.26 -7.28
N ALA A 142 18.62 -7.84 -8.15
CA ALA A 142 18.38 -7.01 -9.32
C ALA A 142 17.29 -7.56 -10.25
N GLU A 143 17.30 -8.87 -10.51
CA GLU A 143 16.34 -9.51 -11.43
C GLU A 143 14.90 -9.34 -10.94
N ASN A 144 14.65 -9.58 -9.64
CA ASN A 144 13.33 -9.43 -9.06
C ASN A 144 12.92 -7.96 -8.97
N ALA A 145 13.82 -7.04 -8.62
CA ALA A 145 13.51 -5.61 -8.61
C ALA A 145 13.01 -5.12 -9.98
N ARG A 146 13.71 -5.50 -11.05
CA ARG A 146 13.31 -5.22 -12.45
C ARG A 146 12.00 -5.89 -12.83
N ALA A 147 11.86 -7.18 -12.49
CA ALA A 147 10.67 -7.96 -12.83
C ALA A 147 9.42 -7.41 -12.15
N ILE A 148 9.52 -7.00 -10.88
CA ILE A 148 8.40 -6.42 -10.13
C ILE A 148 7.99 -5.08 -10.75
N LEU A 149 8.94 -4.19 -11.07
CA LEU A 149 8.64 -2.91 -11.72
C LEU A 149 7.90 -3.15 -13.05
N ALA A 150 8.47 -3.95 -13.94
CA ALA A 150 7.85 -4.28 -15.23
C ALA A 150 6.51 -5.02 -15.06
N GLY A 151 6.39 -5.86 -14.03
CA GLY A 151 5.17 -6.57 -13.67
C GLY A 151 4.05 -5.60 -13.29
N ILE A 152 4.31 -4.67 -12.36
CA ILE A 152 3.35 -3.64 -11.94
C ILE A 152 2.90 -2.82 -13.16
N GLU A 153 3.84 -2.33 -13.97
CA GLU A 153 3.53 -1.55 -15.18
C GLU A 153 2.60 -2.31 -16.14
N ARG A 154 2.90 -3.57 -16.40
CA ARG A 154 2.15 -4.43 -17.31
C ARG A 154 0.73 -4.73 -16.83
N ILE A 155 0.55 -5.03 -15.54
CA ILE A 155 -0.75 -5.48 -15.02
C ILE A 155 -1.55 -4.37 -14.35
N ARG A 156 -1.03 -3.15 -14.24
CA ARG A 156 -1.68 -1.97 -13.63
C ARG A 156 -3.16 -1.81 -14.02
N PRO A 157 -3.58 -1.98 -15.30
CA PRO A 157 -4.99 -1.87 -15.67
C PRO A 157 -5.91 -2.94 -15.06
N ARG A 158 -5.35 -4.00 -14.49
CA ARG A 158 -6.08 -5.13 -13.88
C ARG A 158 -6.13 -5.04 -12.36
N LEU A 159 -5.35 -4.12 -11.76
CA LEU A 159 -5.28 -3.93 -10.32
C LEU A 159 -6.47 -3.11 -9.82
N GLY A 160 -6.94 -3.43 -8.63
CA GLY A 160 -7.99 -2.70 -7.94
C GLY A 160 -7.45 -1.47 -7.24
N ALA A 161 -6.34 -1.59 -6.53
CA ALA A 161 -5.65 -0.48 -5.89
C ALA A 161 -4.78 0.33 -6.87
N ASP A 162 -4.54 1.60 -6.56
CA ASP A 162 -3.46 2.38 -7.18
C ASP A 162 -2.12 1.87 -6.67
N THR A 163 -1.53 0.95 -7.43
CA THR A 163 -0.29 0.27 -7.06
C THR A 163 0.93 1.02 -7.54
N ARG A 164 1.84 1.30 -6.64
CA ARG A 164 3.01 2.14 -6.81
C ARG A 164 4.29 1.40 -6.45
N TYR A 165 5.40 1.80 -7.08
CA TYR A 165 6.71 1.21 -6.87
C TYR A 165 7.51 2.06 -5.88
N HIS A 166 7.71 1.55 -4.66
CA HIS A 166 8.58 2.12 -3.66
C HIS A 166 9.91 1.37 -3.66
N LEU A 167 10.95 1.98 -4.19
CA LEU A 167 12.29 1.37 -4.21
C LEU A 167 12.94 1.47 -2.82
N ARG A 168 13.19 0.32 -2.19
CA ARG A 168 14.04 0.21 -1.00
C ARG A 168 15.46 -0.10 -1.47
N HIS A 169 16.23 0.94 -1.69
CA HIS A 169 17.61 0.81 -2.16
C HIS A 169 18.55 0.45 -1.01
N GLU A 170 19.15 -0.72 -1.07
CA GLU A 170 20.28 -1.08 -0.17
C GLU A 170 21.49 -0.24 -0.53
N THR A 171 21.94 0.63 0.36
CA THR A 171 22.92 1.67 0.09
C THR A 171 24.30 1.17 -0.36
N TYR A 172 24.63 -0.07 0.01
CA TYR A 172 25.83 -0.76 -0.47
C TYR A 172 25.69 -1.36 -1.86
N ASN A 173 24.53 -1.31 -2.47
CA ASN A 173 24.31 -1.79 -3.85
C ASN A 173 24.67 -0.70 -4.87
N LEU A 174 25.94 -0.33 -4.91
CA LEU A 174 26.46 0.76 -5.74
C LEU A 174 26.29 0.50 -7.23
N ASP A 175 26.27 -0.78 -7.64
CA ASP A 175 26.13 -1.16 -9.05
C ASP A 175 24.72 -0.89 -9.61
N ALA A 176 23.73 -0.68 -8.75
CA ALA A 176 22.37 -0.33 -9.16
C ALA A 176 22.21 1.18 -9.48
N GLU A 177 23.12 2.04 -9.05
CA GLU A 177 23.01 3.50 -9.17
C GLU A 177 22.70 3.99 -10.60
N PRO A 178 23.38 3.52 -11.68
CA PRO A 178 23.09 3.99 -13.02
C PRO A 178 21.64 3.71 -13.45
N GLU A 179 21.16 2.50 -13.20
CA GLU A 179 19.81 2.10 -13.60
C GLU A 179 18.73 2.76 -12.73
N ILE A 180 18.98 2.97 -11.44
CA ILE A 180 18.08 3.73 -10.57
C ILE A 180 17.94 5.17 -11.08
N ASN A 181 19.02 5.79 -11.52
CA ASN A 181 18.99 7.13 -12.12
C ASN A 181 18.15 7.18 -13.41
N GLU A 182 18.23 6.15 -14.25
CA GLU A 182 17.37 6.01 -15.45
C GLU A 182 15.89 5.92 -15.03
N TRP A 183 15.56 5.04 -14.08
CA TRP A 183 14.18 4.88 -13.60
C TRP A 183 13.61 6.15 -12.95
N LEU A 184 14.44 6.89 -12.21
CA LEU A 184 14.06 8.20 -11.65
C LEU A 184 13.76 9.22 -12.75
N ALA A 185 14.64 9.30 -13.75
CA ALA A 185 14.47 10.22 -14.89
C ALA A 185 13.22 9.90 -15.74
N GLU A 186 12.88 8.60 -15.84
CA GLU A 186 11.67 8.12 -16.53
C GLU A 186 10.40 8.21 -15.69
N GLY A 187 10.50 8.59 -14.41
CA GLY A 187 9.35 8.68 -13.49
C GLY A 187 8.73 7.33 -13.13
N ARG A 188 9.51 6.26 -13.13
CA ARG A 188 9.06 4.88 -12.86
C ARG A 188 9.09 4.52 -11.38
N ILE A 189 9.81 5.29 -10.56
CA ILE A 189 9.90 5.13 -9.11
C ILE A 189 8.97 6.15 -8.45
N ASP A 190 7.98 5.66 -7.69
CA ASP A 190 7.01 6.51 -6.99
C ASP A 190 7.52 6.99 -5.62
N ALA A 191 8.47 6.28 -5.01
CA ALA A 191 9.19 6.66 -3.79
C ALA A 191 10.51 5.89 -3.71
N ILE A 192 11.53 6.47 -3.05
CA ILE A 192 12.82 5.80 -2.81
C ILE A 192 13.22 5.93 -1.34
N ALA A 193 13.56 4.79 -0.71
CA ALA A 193 14.11 4.73 0.63
C ALA A 193 15.56 4.23 0.61
N PHE A 194 16.41 4.86 1.42
CA PHE A 194 17.78 4.42 1.64
C PHE A 194 17.83 3.47 2.84
N ASN A 195 18.21 2.22 2.60
CA ASN A 195 18.32 1.15 3.58
C ASN A 195 19.77 0.76 3.81
N ASP A 196 20.17 0.52 5.06
CA ASP A 196 21.50 0.01 5.40
C ASP A 196 21.41 -1.23 6.30
N HIS A 197 21.24 -2.39 5.68
CA HIS A 197 21.35 -3.65 6.41
C HIS A 197 22.79 -4.15 6.55
N MET A 198 23.75 -3.63 5.75
CA MET A 198 25.15 -4.05 5.80
C MET A 198 25.80 -3.66 7.13
N SER A 199 25.67 -2.41 7.57
CA SER A 199 26.21 -1.95 8.86
C SER A 199 25.64 -2.76 10.01
N GLY A 200 24.34 -3.07 9.98
CA GLY A 200 23.71 -3.93 10.98
C GLY A 200 24.24 -5.37 11.02
N ILE A 201 24.75 -5.91 9.90
CA ILE A 201 25.38 -7.23 9.83
C ILE A 201 26.79 -7.17 10.44
N VAL A 202 27.54 -6.15 10.09
CA VAL A 202 28.95 -6.00 10.49
C VAL A 202 29.08 -5.77 11.99
N GLU A 203 28.21 -4.93 12.54
CA GLU A 203 28.27 -4.50 13.95
C GLU A 203 27.58 -5.47 14.91
N SER A 204 26.80 -6.45 14.41
CA SER A 204 26.00 -7.32 15.25
C SER A 204 26.82 -8.41 15.95
N ALA A 205 26.68 -8.51 17.27
CA ALA A 205 27.17 -9.65 18.06
C ALA A 205 26.45 -10.97 17.66
N ASP A 206 25.21 -10.90 17.19
CA ASP A 206 24.41 -12.06 16.72
C ASP A 206 24.36 -12.12 15.18
N ARG A 207 25.55 -12.02 14.57
CA ARG A 207 25.71 -12.05 13.11
C ARG A 207 25.10 -13.30 12.46
N ALA A 208 25.19 -14.44 13.12
CA ALA A 208 24.69 -15.70 12.58
C ALA A 208 23.17 -15.70 12.41
N HIS A 209 22.43 -15.17 13.38
CA HIS A 209 20.97 -15.05 13.33
C HIS A 209 20.49 -14.09 12.23
N LYS A 210 21.16 -12.94 12.11
CA LYS A 210 20.83 -11.96 11.05
C LYS A 210 21.12 -12.48 9.63
N LEU A 211 22.18 -13.26 9.45
CA LEU A 211 22.57 -13.79 8.16
C LEU A 211 21.67 -14.94 7.68
N ALA A 212 21.10 -15.74 8.57
CA ALA A 212 20.33 -16.92 8.18
C ALA A 212 19.17 -16.62 7.22
N PRO A 213 18.28 -15.63 7.47
CA PRO A 213 17.21 -15.28 6.53
C PRO A 213 17.74 -14.71 5.20
N MET A 214 18.88 -14.01 5.22
CA MET A 214 19.48 -13.44 4.01
C MET A 214 20.07 -14.53 3.12
N ILE A 215 20.80 -15.49 3.71
CA ILE A 215 21.33 -16.67 3.00
C ILE A 215 20.17 -17.46 2.37
N GLU A 216 19.09 -17.67 3.14
CA GLU A 216 17.95 -18.43 2.68
C GLU A 216 17.27 -17.79 1.45
N ARG A 217 16.99 -16.48 1.48
CA ARG A 217 16.31 -15.76 0.38
C ARG A 217 17.24 -15.50 -0.81
N SER A 218 18.57 -15.47 -0.59
CA SER A 218 19.55 -15.31 -1.67
C SER A 218 19.74 -16.56 -2.50
N GLY A 219 19.44 -17.74 -1.93
CA GLY A 219 19.69 -19.03 -2.55
C GLY A 219 21.17 -19.46 -2.60
N LEU A 220 22.07 -18.69 -2.00
CA LEU A 220 23.51 -18.97 -1.95
C LEU A 220 23.86 -19.96 -0.83
N SER A 221 25.04 -20.58 -0.96
CA SER A 221 25.69 -21.23 0.17
C SER A 221 26.13 -20.17 1.21
N ARG A 222 26.35 -20.59 2.46
CA ARG A 222 26.87 -19.67 3.48
C ARG A 222 28.22 -19.08 3.08
N GLU A 223 29.12 -19.87 2.48
CA GLU A 223 30.44 -19.46 2.05
C GLU A 223 30.36 -18.40 0.94
N ASP A 224 29.57 -18.67 -0.11
CA ASP A 224 29.38 -17.74 -1.21
C ASP A 224 28.72 -16.44 -0.75
N PHE A 225 27.75 -16.53 0.16
CA PHE A 225 27.09 -15.36 0.73
C PHE A 225 28.08 -14.47 1.49
N LEU A 226 28.93 -15.07 2.34
CA LEU A 226 29.97 -14.33 3.06
C LEU A 226 30.99 -13.68 2.14
N ALA A 227 31.36 -14.34 1.03
CA ALA A 227 32.21 -13.74 0.01
C ALA A 227 31.56 -12.51 -0.66
N VAL A 228 30.22 -12.56 -0.87
CA VAL A 228 29.47 -11.39 -1.36
C VAL A 228 29.49 -10.26 -0.33
N VAL A 229 29.23 -10.54 0.94
CA VAL A 229 29.30 -9.54 2.04
C VAL A 229 30.66 -8.85 2.08
N GLU A 230 31.77 -9.62 2.09
CA GLU A 230 33.12 -9.06 2.11
C GLU A 230 33.42 -8.17 0.89
N ARG A 231 33.05 -8.63 -0.31
CA ARG A 231 33.27 -7.85 -1.54
C ARG A 231 32.50 -6.54 -1.51
N THR A 232 31.26 -6.57 -1.05
CA THR A 232 30.38 -5.40 -0.96
C THR A 232 30.89 -4.43 0.10
N GLN A 233 31.32 -4.93 1.27
CA GLN A 233 31.85 -4.11 2.36
C GLN A 233 33.14 -3.36 1.99
N ARG A 234 34.00 -3.92 1.11
CA ARG A 234 35.23 -3.23 0.65
C ARG A 234 34.95 -1.90 -0.03
N ARG A 235 33.73 -1.68 -0.50
CA ARG A 235 33.30 -0.44 -1.17
C ARG A 235 32.60 0.55 -0.24
N ALA A 236 32.63 0.34 1.08
CA ALA A 236 31.94 1.16 2.05
C ALA A 236 32.25 2.67 1.94
N SER A 237 33.50 3.03 1.56
CA SER A 237 33.88 4.44 1.39
C SER A 237 33.21 5.15 0.22
N GLU A 238 32.63 4.40 -0.74
CA GLU A 238 31.91 4.96 -1.89
C GLU A 238 30.43 5.25 -1.58
N VAL A 239 29.87 4.61 -0.53
CA VAL A 239 28.44 4.63 -0.20
C VAL A 239 27.88 6.03 0.04
N PRO A 240 28.50 6.92 0.86
CA PRO A 240 27.93 8.25 1.09
C PRO A 240 27.79 9.07 -0.18
N ALA A 241 28.80 9.05 -1.04
CA ALA A 241 28.76 9.79 -2.30
C ALA A 241 27.70 9.24 -3.28
N SER A 242 27.47 7.92 -3.29
CA SER A 242 26.39 7.31 -4.08
C SER A 242 25.01 7.73 -3.59
N ILE A 243 24.80 7.70 -2.26
CA ILE A 243 23.52 8.18 -1.66
C ILE A 243 23.26 9.65 -2.03
N GLU A 244 24.29 10.53 -1.94
CA GLU A 244 24.17 11.94 -2.30
C GLU A 244 23.75 12.13 -3.77
N ARG A 245 24.34 11.38 -4.70
CA ARG A 245 23.97 11.46 -6.13
C ARG A 245 22.55 10.95 -6.39
N LEU A 246 22.17 9.83 -5.82
CA LEU A 246 20.80 9.28 -5.93
C LEU A 246 19.76 10.22 -5.31
N ALA A 247 20.07 10.81 -4.15
CA ALA A 247 19.20 11.78 -3.51
C ALA A 247 19.03 13.04 -4.39
N ALA A 248 20.11 13.53 -4.99
CA ALA A 248 20.04 14.65 -5.93
C ALA A 248 19.17 14.33 -7.16
N ALA A 249 19.32 13.14 -7.74
CA ALA A 249 18.51 12.69 -8.87
C ALA A 249 17.02 12.56 -8.50
N ALA A 250 16.71 11.95 -7.35
CA ALA A 250 15.34 11.80 -6.87
C ALA A 250 14.68 13.17 -6.58
N ASN A 251 15.41 14.10 -5.97
CA ASN A 251 14.93 15.48 -5.77
C ASN A 251 14.65 16.18 -7.10
N ALA A 252 15.52 16.02 -8.08
CA ALA A 252 15.33 16.59 -9.42
C ALA A 252 14.10 16.00 -10.13
N ALA A 253 13.84 14.71 -9.95
CA ALA A 253 12.66 14.01 -10.47
C ALA A 253 11.36 14.31 -9.67
N GLY A 254 11.47 14.96 -8.49
CA GLY A 254 10.33 15.20 -7.62
C GLY A 254 9.86 13.94 -6.86
N THR A 255 10.64 12.85 -6.87
CA THR A 255 10.33 11.60 -6.19
C THR A 255 10.49 11.75 -4.67
N PRO A 256 9.51 11.33 -3.84
CA PRO A 256 9.64 11.32 -2.38
C PRO A 256 10.84 10.50 -1.92
N LEU A 257 11.60 11.06 -0.98
CA LEU A 257 12.79 10.46 -0.38
C LEU A 257 12.54 10.06 1.07
N LEU A 258 12.88 8.83 1.40
CA LEU A 258 12.80 8.26 2.75
C LEU A 258 14.19 7.81 3.21
N SER A 259 14.41 7.83 4.52
CA SER A 259 15.49 7.07 5.16
C SER A 259 14.88 5.96 5.99
N HIS A 260 15.49 4.79 6.00
CA HIS A 260 14.95 3.60 6.65
C HIS A 260 15.83 3.18 7.81
N ASP A 261 15.20 2.89 8.96
CA ASP A 261 15.87 2.41 10.16
C ASP A 261 16.95 3.38 10.71
N ASP A 262 16.69 4.68 10.63
CA ASP A 262 17.61 5.67 11.19
C ASP A 262 17.94 5.35 12.66
N THR A 263 19.23 5.16 12.98
CA THR A 263 19.69 4.69 14.28
C THR A 263 20.03 5.83 15.25
N SER A 264 20.16 7.06 14.74
CA SER A 264 20.56 8.21 15.56
C SER A 264 20.04 9.54 15.02
N PRO A 265 19.91 10.57 15.90
CA PRO A 265 19.59 11.93 15.46
C PRO A 265 20.60 12.49 14.44
N GLN A 266 21.87 12.09 14.49
CA GLN A 266 22.90 12.52 13.54
C GLN A 266 22.62 11.97 12.16
N GLN A 267 22.29 10.69 12.04
CA GLN A 267 21.94 10.04 10.78
C GLN A 267 20.66 10.66 10.20
N ARG A 268 19.65 10.90 11.04
CA ARG A 268 18.41 11.58 10.62
C ARG A 268 18.67 12.97 10.04
N ARG A 269 19.51 13.78 10.69
CA ARG A 269 19.91 15.11 10.19
C ARG A 269 20.64 15.02 8.86
N TRP A 270 21.52 14.04 8.70
CA TRP A 270 22.22 13.83 7.44
C TRP A 270 21.25 13.49 6.31
N PHE A 271 20.38 12.49 6.47
CA PHE A 271 19.39 12.17 5.46
C PHE A 271 18.42 13.32 5.15
N ARG A 272 18.05 14.09 6.15
CA ARG A 272 17.26 15.30 5.95
C ARG A 272 18.01 16.32 5.07
N SER A 273 19.30 16.52 5.27
CA SER A 273 20.08 17.43 4.45
C SER A 273 20.12 17.04 2.97
N LEU A 274 19.89 15.76 2.68
CA LEU A 274 19.75 15.21 1.32
C LEU A 274 18.32 15.30 0.76
N GLY A 275 17.36 15.77 1.54
CA GLY A 275 15.95 15.91 1.11
C GLY A 275 15.03 14.78 1.58
N CYS A 276 15.50 13.81 2.37
CA CYS A 276 14.64 12.79 2.96
C CYS A 276 13.72 13.42 4.02
N ARG A 277 12.44 13.55 3.71
CA ARG A 277 11.44 14.14 4.60
C ARG A 277 10.58 13.13 5.34
N LEU A 278 10.77 11.85 5.06
CA LEU A 278 10.11 10.75 5.74
C LEU A 278 11.17 9.91 6.46
N ALA A 279 11.02 9.80 7.79
CA ALA A 279 11.79 8.90 8.65
C ALA A 279 11.04 7.58 8.76
N GLU A 280 11.48 6.54 8.07
CA GLU A 280 10.83 5.26 8.03
C GLU A 280 11.42 4.33 9.07
N PHE A 281 10.62 3.96 10.07
CA PHE A 281 10.97 3.07 11.18
C PHE A 281 12.19 3.51 12.00
N PRO A 282 12.27 4.79 12.46
CA PRO A 282 13.38 5.22 13.32
C PRO A 282 13.53 4.28 14.53
N THR A 283 14.76 3.83 14.80
CA THR A 283 14.98 2.74 15.75
C THR A 283 15.00 3.19 17.19
N THR A 284 15.17 4.50 17.46
CA THR A 284 15.20 5.09 18.80
C THR A 284 14.19 6.24 18.92
N VAL A 285 13.78 6.49 20.17
CA VAL A 285 12.86 7.60 20.48
C VAL A 285 13.52 8.94 20.16
N GLU A 286 14.79 9.11 20.46
CA GLU A 286 15.55 10.32 20.21
C GLU A 286 15.64 10.65 18.71
N THR A 287 15.74 9.62 17.88
CA THR A 287 15.74 9.78 16.41
C THR A 287 14.36 10.25 15.91
N ALA A 288 13.30 9.69 16.46
CA ALA A 288 11.95 10.14 16.13
C ALA A 288 11.66 11.55 16.63
N GLU A 289 12.15 11.93 17.81
CA GLU A 289 12.05 13.30 18.34
C GLU A 289 12.80 14.30 17.45
N GLU A 290 13.99 13.93 16.97
CA GLU A 290 14.72 14.74 15.99
C GLU A 290 13.92 14.94 14.71
N ALA A 291 13.31 13.86 14.16
CA ALA A 291 12.44 13.94 12.98
C ALA A 291 11.26 14.88 13.22
N ALA A 292 10.51 14.66 14.31
CA ALA A 292 9.33 15.46 14.66
C ALA A 292 9.67 16.95 14.90
N SER A 293 10.79 17.24 15.57
CA SER A 293 11.20 18.60 15.89
C SER A 293 11.40 19.48 14.66
N GLN A 294 11.63 18.86 13.53
CA GLN A 294 11.90 19.52 12.25
C GLN A 294 10.73 19.38 11.25
N GLY A 295 9.63 18.75 11.67
CA GLY A 295 8.46 18.55 10.84
C GLY A 295 8.64 17.50 9.73
N ASP A 296 9.54 16.52 9.92
CA ASP A 296 9.58 15.36 9.05
C ASP A 296 8.45 14.41 9.42
N ASP A 297 7.91 13.71 8.42
CA ASP A 297 6.96 12.64 8.64
C ASP A 297 7.65 11.39 9.21
N ILE A 298 6.98 10.73 10.16
CA ILE A 298 7.49 9.52 10.81
C ILE A 298 6.56 8.36 10.49
N VAL A 299 7.10 7.37 9.79
CA VAL A 299 6.40 6.14 9.41
C VAL A 299 6.69 5.06 10.45
N LEU A 300 5.64 4.46 11.03
CA LEU A 300 5.76 3.29 11.89
C LEU A 300 4.93 2.12 11.36
N GLY A 301 5.31 0.90 11.72
CA GLY A 301 4.60 -0.30 11.32
C GLY A 301 3.27 -0.46 12.09
N ALA A 302 2.15 -0.48 11.37
CA ALA A 302 0.84 -0.76 11.97
C ALA A 302 0.77 -2.13 12.67
N PRO A 303 1.49 -3.20 12.24
CA PRO A 303 1.56 -4.46 12.98
C PRO A 303 2.05 -4.32 14.41
N ASN A 304 2.92 -3.33 14.70
CA ASN A 304 3.41 -3.05 16.04
C ASN A 304 2.25 -2.61 16.97
N VAL A 305 1.33 -1.77 16.47
CA VAL A 305 0.11 -1.37 17.22
C VAL A 305 -0.80 -2.57 17.45
N VAL A 306 -1.07 -3.36 16.40
CA VAL A 306 -1.99 -4.51 16.47
C VAL A 306 -1.50 -5.57 17.45
N ARG A 307 -0.21 -5.88 17.41
CA ARG A 307 0.43 -6.89 18.29
C ARG A 307 0.62 -6.41 19.74
N GLY A 308 0.56 -5.09 19.97
CA GLY A 308 0.80 -4.51 21.28
C GLY A 308 2.29 -4.37 21.64
N GLY A 309 3.16 -4.22 20.66
CA GLY A 309 4.59 -3.96 20.85
C GLY A 309 5.45 -4.32 19.65
N SER A 310 6.69 -3.84 19.67
CA SER A 310 7.71 -4.10 18.66
C SER A 310 8.21 -5.55 18.73
N HIS A 311 8.43 -6.19 17.58
CA HIS A 311 9.08 -7.50 17.52
C HIS A 311 10.60 -7.39 17.59
N THR A 312 11.17 -6.22 17.27
CA THR A 312 12.60 -5.94 17.35
C THR A 312 13.02 -5.39 18.73
N GLY A 313 12.04 -4.95 19.54
CA GLY A 313 12.29 -4.30 20.81
C GLY A 313 12.74 -2.83 20.70
N TRP A 314 12.69 -2.22 19.48
CA TRP A 314 13.16 -0.84 19.26
C TRP A 314 12.20 0.19 19.83
N THR A 315 11.13 0.52 19.08
CA THR A 315 10.13 1.49 19.48
C THR A 315 8.74 0.87 19.60
N ASP A 316 7.94 1.34 20.55
CA ASP A 316 6.54 0.96 20.70
C ASP A 316 5.68 1.99 19.96
N ALA A 317 5.11 1.58 18.82
CA ALA A 317 4.32 2.48 17.97
C ALA A 317 3.14 3.12 18.72
N THR A 318 2.47 2.38 19.62
CA THR A 318 1.36 2.91 20.41
C THR A 318 1.81 4.04 21.32
N LYS A 319 2.94 3.89 22.00
CA LYS A 319 3.53 4.94 22.84
C LYS A 319 4.02 6.12 22.02
N MET A 320 4.62 5.86 20.86
CA MET A 320 5.08 6.91 19.95
C MET A 320 3.92 7.77 19.45
N ILE A 321 2.80 7.15 19.05
CA ILE A 321 1.58 7.85 18.63
C ILE A 321 1.02 8.69 19.77
N GLY A 322 0.93 8.16 20.99
CA GLY A 322 0.47 8.92 22.17
C GLY A 322 1.33 10.13 22.51
N ARG A 323 2.58 10.17 22.03
CA ARG A 323 3.53 11.29 22.17
C ARG A 323 3.56 12.22 20.94
N GLY A 324 2.79 11.95 19.91
CA GLY A 324 2.83 12.70 18.65
C GLY A 324 4.09 12.43 17.80
N LEU A 325 4.74 11.30 18.00
CA LEU A 325 5.99 10.90 17.32
C LEU A 325 5.70 9.87 16.19
N CYS A 326 4.54 9.96 15.56
CA CYS A 326 4.15 9.17 14.38
C CYS A 326 3.12 9.95 13.59
N SER A 327 3.34 10.13 12.31
CA SER A 327 2.39 10.76 11.39
C SER A 327 1.81 9.77 10.38
N VAL A 328 2.44 8.60 10.19
CA VAL A 328 2.06 7.59 9.20
C VAL A 328 2.16 6.19 9.79
N LEU A 329 1.12 5.39 9.56
CA LEU A 329 1.13 3.96 9.84
C LEU A 329 1.11 3.19 8.52
N ALA A 330 2.10 2.32 8.30
CA ALA A 330 2.23 1.48 7.12
C ALA A 330 1.90 0.02 7.42
N SER A 331 1.49 -0.74 6.40
CA SER A 331 1.12 -2.15 6.55
C SER A 331 2.32 -3.06 6.84
N ASP A 332 3.51 -2.64 6.38
CA ASP A 332 4.73 -3.43 6.53
C ASP A 332 4.50 -4.85 5.94
N TYR A 333 4.65 -5.88 6.72
CA TYR A 333 4.46 -7.28 6.29
C TYR A 333 3.02 -7.80 6.40
N TYR A 334 2.00 -6.94 6.73
CA TYR A 334 0.63 -7.42 7.03
C TYR A 334 -0.46 -6.42 6.60
N TYR A 335 -1.04 -6.60 5.42
CA TYR A 335 -2.06 -5.69 4.85
C TYR A 335 -3.26 -5.37 5.75
N PRO A 336 -3.77 -6.28 6.62
CA PRO A 336 -4.87 -5.91 7.52
C PRO A 336 -4.48 -4.91 8.61
N ALA A 337 -3.19 -4.71 8.87
CA ALA A 337 -2.74 -3.95 10.04
C ALA A 337 -3.18 -2.48 10.07
N PRO A 338 -3.16 -1.69 8.98
CA PRO A 338 -3.56 -0.28 9.03
C PRO A 338 -4.99 -0.08 9.51
N LEU A 339 -5.95 -0.84 8.97
CA LEU A 339 -7.33 -0.84 9.42
C LEU A 339 -7.44 -1.19 10.90
N LEU A 340 -6.86 -2.33 11.29
CA LEU A 340 -6.93 -2.82 12.65
C LEU A 340 -6.25 -1.88 13.65
N ALA A 341 -5.10 -1.29 13.28
CA ALA A 341 -4.37 -0.36 14.14
C ALA A 341 -5.16 0.91 14.44
N ALA A 342 -5.80 1.52 13.44
CA ALA A 342 -6.59 2.71 13.63
C ALA A 342 -7.73 2.48 14.63
N PHE A 343 -8.46 1.39 14.49
CA PHE A 343 -9.53 1.03 15.42
C PHE A 343 -9.01 0.61 16.80
N ALA A 344 -7.90 -0.10 16.87
CA ALA A 344 -7.28 -0.48 18.15
C ALA A 344 -6.79 0.72 18.95
N LEU A 345 -6.22 1.74 18.29
CA LEU A 345 -5.80 3.00 18.93
C LEU A 345 -7.00 3.73 19.54
N ALA A 346 -8.10 3.81 18.81
CA ALA A 346 -9.32 4.42 19.29
C ALA A 346 -9.95 3.62 20.45
N ALA A 347 -10.06 2.30 20.31
CA ALA A 347 -10.63 1.43 21.35
C ALA A 347 -9.83 1.45 22.65
N ARG A 348 -8.49 1.63 22.55
CA ARG A 348 -7.59 1.76 23.70
C ARG A 348 -7.53 3.19 24.26
N GLY A 349 -8.23 4.16 23.66
CA GLY A 349 -8.23 5.55 24.10
C GLY A 349 -6.89 6.28 23.91
N VAL A 350 -6.04 5.81 23.00
CA VAL A 350 -4.75 6.46 22.70
C VAL A 350 -4.98 7.76 21.95
N VAL A 351 -5.79 7.72 20.89
CA VAL A 351 -6.27 8.88 20.12
C VAL A 351 -7.69 8.60 19.61
N PRO A 352 -8.52 9.62 19.33
CA PRO A 352 -9.83 9.44 18.69
C PRO A 352 -9.72 8.75 17.32
N LEU A 353 -10.79 8.05 16.89
CA LEU A 353 -10.79 7.32 15.61
C LEU A 353 -10.45 8.22 14.43
N GLU A 354 -10.97 9.44 14.42
CA GLU A 354 -10.72 10.42 13.36
C GLU A 354 -9.23 10.75 13.23
N GLN A 355 -8.53 10.88 14.35
CA GLN A 355 -7.08 11.11 14.37
C GLN A 355 -6.30 9.84 13.98
N ALA A 356 -6.71 8.69 14.52
CA ALA A 356 -6.11 7.41 14.16
C ALA A 356 -6.24 7.12 12.66
N TRP A 357 -7.41 7.44 12.07
CA TRP A 357 -7.63 7.24 10.64
C TRP A 357 -6.79 8.17 9.76
N MET A 358 -6.46 9.36 10.23
CA MET A 358 -5.54 10.25 9.51
C MET A 358 -4.16 9.61 9.31
N LEU A 359 -3.68 8.81 10.27
CA LEU A 359 -2.38 8.14 10.18
C LEU A 359 -2.30 7.08 9.06
N VAL A 360 -3.43 6.64 8.54
CA VAL A 360 -3.52 5.62 7.47
C VAL A 360 -4.15 6.16 6.18
N SER A 361 -4.53 7.44 6.13
CA SER A 361 -5.21 8.02 4.96
C SER A 361 -4.60 9.35 4.53
N ARG A 362 -4.93 10.44 5.23
CA ARG A 362 -4.55 11.80 4.85
C ARG A 362 -3.06 12.06 4.98
N THR A 363 -2.47 11.75 6.12
CA THR A 363 -1.06 12.05 6.37
C THR A 363 -0.12 11.23 5.50
N PRO A 364 -0.31 9.91 5.28
CA PRO A 364 0.49 9.18 4.31
C PRO A 364 0.33 9.71 2.88
N ALA A 365 -0.88 10.08 2.45
CA ALA A 365 -1.07 10.69 1.12
C ALA A 365 -0.23 11.97 0.97
N GLN A 366 -0.29 12.87 1.96
CA GLN A 366 0.47 14.12 1.97
C GLN A 366 1.97 13.88 2.00
N ALA A 367 2.44 12.94 2.84
CA ALA A 367 3.84 12.59 2.98
C ALA A 367 4.48 12.14 1.66
N VAL A 368 3.73 11.39 0.83
CA VAL A 368 4.17 10.99 -0.51
C VAL A 368 3.66 11.89 -1.64
N ARG A 369 3.24 13.14 -1.30
CA ARG A 369 2.83 14.19 -2.23
C ARG A 369 1.60 13.87 -3.09
N LEU A 370 0.72 12.99 -2.62
CA LEU A 370 -0.58 12.74 -3.26
C LEU A 370 -1.60 13.73 -2.70
N THR A 371 -2.00 14.71 -3.51
CA THR A 371 -2.88 15.81 -3.09
C THR A 371 -4.35 15.58 -3.43
N ASP A 372 -4.64 14.54 -4.21
CA ASP A 372 -5.97 14.24 -4.75
C ASP A 372 -6.78 13.26 -3.91
N ARG A 373 -6.24 12.74 -2.79
CA ARG A 373 -6.83 11.67 -1.96
C ARG A 373 -6.55 11.83 -0.47
N GLY A 374 -7.03 10.85 0.34
CA GLY A 374 -6.83 10.82 1.78
C GLY A 374 -7.88 11.60 2.57
N ASN A 375 -8.83 12.26 1.90
CA ASN A 375 -9.95 12.97 2.49
C ASN A 375 -11.24 12.71 1.70
N ILE A 376 -12.38 12.79 2.36
CA ILE A 376 -13.68 12.88 1.70
C ILE A 376 -13.98 14.35 1.50
N ALA A 377 -13.77 14.86 0.29
CA ALA A 377 -14.06 16.23 -0.10
C ALA A 377 -14.40 16.30 -1.59
N ARG A 378 -15.24 17.26 -1.97
CA ARG A 378 -15.63 17.45 -3.38
C ARG A 378 -14.40 17.69 -4.26
N GLY A 379 -14.34 16.98 -5.39
CA GLY A 379 -13.23 17.04 -6.34
C GLY A 379 -12.05 16.15 -6.00
N GLN A 380 -11.99 15.59 -4.81
CA GLN A 380 -11.00 14.57 -4.46
C GLN A 380 -11.33 13.25 -5.15
N ARG A 381 -10.32 12.44 -5.39
CA ARG A 381 -10.46 11.08 -5.91
C ARG A 381 -11.40 10.28 -5.01
N ALA A 382 -12.33 9.58 -5.62
CA ALA A 382 -13.29 8.75 -4.90
C ALA A 382 -12.66 7.43 -4.45
N ASP A 383 -11.71 7.55 -3.52
CA ASP A 383 -11.08 6.46 -2.81
C ASP A 383 -11.71 6.38 -1.43
N LEU A 384 -12.60 5.39 -1.24
CA LEU A 384 -13.45 5.25 -0.07
C LEU A 384 -13.42 3.82 0.46
N VAL A 385 -13.55 3.67 1.77
CA VAL A 385 -13.78 2.39 2.41
C VAL A 385 -15.03 2.43 3.28
N ILE A 386 -15.90 1.44 3.11
CA ILE A 386 -17.10 1.25 3.94
C ILE A 386 -16.77 0.18 4.96
N VAL A 387 -16.88 0.54 6.25
CA VAL A 387 -16.43 -0.30 7.36
C VAL A 387 -17.60 -0.58 8.31
N ASP A 388 -17.75 -1.83 8.71
CA ASP A 388 -18.61 -2.26 9.80
C ASP A 388 -17.83 -2.16 11.13
N PRO A 389 -18.19 -1.21 12.02
CA PRO A 389 -17.54 -0.99 13.31
C PRO A 389 -18.19 -1.77 14.46
N SER A 390 -19.11 -2.69 14.19
CA SER A 390 -19.95 -3.36 15.23
C SER A 390 -19.10 -4.08 16.27
N VAL A 391 -17.90 -4.51 15.91
CA VAL A 391 -16.90 -5.07 16.82
C VAL A 391 -15.69 -4.11 16.84
N PRO A 392 -15.55 -3.26 17.87
CA PRO A 392 -14.63 -2.12 17.86
C PRO A 392 -13.15 -2.48 17.64
N ASP A 393 -12.68 -3.63 18.11
CA ASP A 393 -11.31 -4.12 17.96
C ASP A 393 -11.13 -5.04 16.73
N ARG A 394 -12.20 -5.34 16.00
CA ARG A 394 -12.24 -6.20 14.81
C ARG A 394 -13.17 -5.62 13.73
N PRO A 395 -12.88 -4.42 13.25
CA PRO A 395 -13.65 -3.82 12.17
C PRO A 395 -13.59 -4.70 10.92
N ARG A 396 -14.64 -4.65 10.10
CA ARG A 396 -14.70 -5.39 8.84
C ARG A 396 -14.90 -4.44 7.68
N VAL A 397 -14.10 -4.58 6.63
CA VAL A 397 -14.36 -3.89 5.36
C VAL A 397 -15.58 -4.51 4.70
N VAL A 398 -16.56 -3.69 4.37
CA VAL A 398 -17.78 -4.09 3.66
C VAL A 398 -17.64 -3.82 2.17
N ALA A 399 -17.06 -2.68 1.80
CA ALA A 399 -16.72 -2.36 0.43
C ALA A 399 -15.51 -1.43 0.35
N THR A 400 -14.74 -1.55 -0.74
CA THR A 400 -13.65 -0.63 -1.10
C THR A 400 -13.91 -0.06 -2.47
N ILE A 401 -13.81 1.26 -2.58
CA ILE A 401 -14.02 2.03 -3.80
C ILE A 401 -12.71 2.72 -4.14
N VAL A 402 -12.24 2.53 -5.36
CA VAL A 402 -10.99 3.14 -5.87
C VAL A 402 -11.31 3.90 -7.14
N SER A 403 -11.05 5.21 -7.12
CA SER A 403 -11.37 6.08 -8.26
C SER A 403 -12.81 5.88 -8.75
N GLY A 404 -13.77 5.84 -7.82
CA GLY A 404 -15.19 5.68 -8.12
C GLY A 404 -15.63 4.27 -8.56
N ARG A 405 -14.72 3.29 -8.59
CA ARG A 405 -15.04 1.89 -8.93
C ARG A 405 -15.09 1.02 -7.68
N VAL A 406 -16.13 0.26 -7.47
CA VAL A 406 -16.20 -0.75 -6.41
C VAL A 406 -15.24 -1.89 -6.78
N VAL A 407 -14.13 -2.02 -6.06
CA VAL A 407 -13.07 -3.02 -6.31
C VAL A 407 -13.13 -4.20 -5.34
N HIS A 408 -13.78 -4.01 -4.18
CA HIS A 408 -14.07 -5.06 -3.22
C HIS A 408 -15.47 -4.87 -2.66
N LEU A 409 -16.20 -5.97 -2.50
CA LEU A 409 -17.54 -6.01 -1.94
C LEU A 409 -17.74 -7.29 -1.15
N ALA A 410 -17.76 -7.19 0.17
CA ALA A 410 -18.00 -8.33 1.06
C ALA A 410 -19.50 -8.57 1.32
N GLN A 411 -20.35 -7.55 1.08
CA GLN A 411 -21.78 -7.61 1.36
C GLN A 411 -22.55 -6.94 0.22
N ALA A 412 -23.11 -7.75 -0.66
CA ALA A 412 -23.73 -7.28 -1.91
C ALA A 412 -25.10 -6.62 -1.74
N ASP A 413 -25.82 -6.92 -0.66
CA ASP A 413 -27.17 -6.41 -0.37
C ASP A 413 -27.21 -4.91 -0.03
N ILE A 414 -26.05 -4.29 0.22
CA ILE A 414 -25.95 -2.84 0.41
C ILE A 414 -26.10 -2.06 -0.90
N ILE A 415 -25.97 -2.70 -2.07
CA ILE A 415 -26.08 -2.03 -3.37
C ILE A 415 -27.51 -2.14 -3.91
N ALA A 416 -28.21 -1.01 -4.03
CA ALA A 416 -29.50 -0.90 -4.71
C ALA A 416 -29.34 -0.11 -6.01
N SER A 417 -29.85 -0.65 -7.11
CA SER A 417 -29.98 0.11 -8.37
C SER A 417 -31.37 0.73 -8.46
N SER A 418 -31.48 1.97 -8.86
CA SER A 418 -32.72 2.73 -9.03
C SER A 418 -33.62 2.22 -10.17
N GLY A 419 -33.54 0.96 -10.57
CA GLY A 419 -34.28 0.44 -11.70
C GLY A 419 -34.65 -1.04 -11.69
N ARG A 420 -34.28 -1.81 -10.66
CA ARG A 420 -34.70 -3.22 -10.59
C ARG A 420 -35.32 -3.55 -9.24
N ARG A 421 -36.60 -4.01 -9.31
CA ARG A 421 -37.31 -4.63 -8.20
C ARG A 421 -36.40 -5.63 -7.47
N ARG A 422 -36.38 -5.56 -6.15
CA ARG A 422 -35.82 -6.58 -5.26
C ARG A 422 -36.26 -7.95 -5.78
N LEU A 423 -35.33 -8.80 -6.14
CA LEU A 423 -35.57 -10.24 -6.16
C LEU A 423 -35.84 -10.63 -4.72
N ALA A 424 -37.09 -10.73 -4.34
CA ALA A 424 -37.48 -11.32 -3.09
C ALA A 424 -37.07 -12.80 -3.17
N VAL A 425 -36.01 -13.15 -2.44
CA VAL A 425 -35.76 -14.54 -2.09
C VAL A 425 -36.92 -14.91 -1.16
N ALA A 426 -37.89 -15.64 -1.70
CA ALA A 426 -38.91 -16.25 -0.87
C ALA A 426 -38.24 -17.19 0.09
N ALA A 427 -38.26 -16.83 1.38
CA ALA A 427 -38.00 -17.79 2.45
C ALA A 427 -39.12 -18.83 2.38
N THR A 428 -38.84 -20.00 1.86
CA THR A 428 -39.65 -21.17 2.11
C THR A 428 -39.52 -21.53 3.56
N ALA A 429 -40.51 -21.13 4.37
CA ALA A 429 -40.76 -21.77 5.62
C ALA A 429 -41.23 -23.21 5.32
N ASP A 430 -40.53 -24.17 5.84
CA ASP A 430 -41.06 -25.48 6.32
C ASP A 430 -40.15 -25.97 7.47
#